data_5dd22963fb2e07bb1c3c216ed316a98a
#
_entry.id   5dd22963fb2e07bb1c3c216ed316a98a
#
_cell.length_a   1.000
_cell.length_b   1.000
_cell.length_c   1.000
_cell.angle_alpha   90.00
_cell.angle_beta   90.00
_cell.angle_gamma   90.00
#
_symmetry.space_group_name_H-M   'P 1'
#
loop_
_entity.id
_entity.type
_entity.pdbx_description
1 polymer ?
#
loop_
_entity_poly.entity_id
_entity_poly.type
_entity_poly.pdbx_seq_one_letter_code
_entity_poly.pdbx_strand_id
1 'polypeptide(L)'
;THMVKNKLLYATIAAMLMGAVFTGCSNTHNNNTTTESQSIVSLEELASSADSDLSIELDDEDKVSSWDDSSASHITLGSQISSDSSSVEISGSTVTITKAGTYVISGNVTEGNIIVNTTDKGTVRLILNNASISNTTTAPIKVLDAKKVILTLADNTTNTITDSSRLSTEEDYSAAIYSKEDLIINGNGTLNVNAGYRNGIKSTDDCIIVSGTLNITSTEDGIIGKDLCGIVAGDININAGSDGIKSTYDTDTTKGNVIIEGGNITIKASNDGIQAEN
;
A
#
# COMPACT_ATOMS: atom_id res chain seq x y z
N THR A 1 21.91 -30.67 -25.19
CA THR A 1 22.25 -30.83 -23.75
C THR A 1 21.94 -29.48 -23.08
N HIS A 2 20.71 -29.33 -22.55
CA HIS A 2 20.34 -28.16 -21.75
C HIS A 2 20.73 -28.40 -20.30
N MET A 3 21.61 -27.52 -19.79
CA MET A 3 21.92 -27.47 -18.36
C MET A 3 20.87 -26.64 -17.66
N VAL A 4 20.04 -27.31 -16.85
CA VAL A 4 19.13 -26.66 -15.90
C VAL A 4 19.98 -26.14 -14.72
N LYS A 5 20.03 -24.83 -14.53
CA LYS A 5 20.64 -24.22 -13.34
C LYS A 5 19.60 -24.17 -12.22
N ASN A 6 19.70 -25.09 -11.28
CA ASN A 6 18.95 -24.99 -10.03
C ASN A 6 19.45 -23.77 -9.23
N LYS A 7 18.61 -22.75 -9.07
CA LYS A 7 18.82 -21.70 -8.07
C LYS A 7 18.25 -22.21 -6.74
N LEU A 8 19.14 -22.51 -5.82
CA LEU A 8 18.82 -22.83 -4.44
C LEU A 8 18.46 -21.54 -3.72
N LEU A 9 17.21 -21.38 -3.35
CA LEU A 9 16.71 -20.24 -2.58
C LEU A 9 16.99 -20.50 -1.10
N TYR A 10 17.91 -19.77 -0.51
CA TYR A 10 18.12 -19.78 0.95
C TYR A 10 17.23 -18.73 1.59
N ALA A 11 16.12 -19.17 2.18
CA ALA A 11 15.35 -18.36 3.11
C ALA A 11 16.02 -18.43 4.49
N THR A 12 16.68 -17.36 4.91
CA THR A 12 17.18 -17.23 6.29
C THR A 12 16.02 -16.77 7.17
N ILE A 13 15.39 -17.73 7.86
CA ILE A 13 14.36 -17.47 8.88
C ILE A 13 15.07 -17.15 10.18
N ALA A 14 15.02 -15.89 10.64
CA ALA A 14 15.34 -15.54 12.01
C ALA A 14 14.05 -15.68 12.85
N ALA A 15 13.82 -16.85 13.40
CA ALA A 15 12.73 -17.10 14.34
C ALA A 15 13.13 -16.56 15.72
N MET A 16 12.54 -15.44 16.16
CA MET A 16 12.51 -15.06 17.57
C MET A 16 11.28 -15.70 18.22
N LEU A 17 11.48 -16.82 18.91
CA LEU A 17 10.50 -17.38 19.83
C LEU A 17 10.44 -16.51 21.10
N MET A 18 9.38 -15.72 21.26
CA MET A 18 8.95 -15.26 22.59
C MET A 18 7.90 -16.20 23.12
N GLY A 19 8.34 -17.12 24.01
CA GLY A 19 7.45 -17.98 24.76
C GLY A 19 6.68 -17.20 25.82
N ALA A 20 5.38 -17.10 25.69
CA ALA A 20 4.50 -16.69 26.77
C ALA A 20 4.03 -17.92 27.54
N VAL A 21 4.49 -18.06 28.79
CA VAL A 21 4.02 -19.10 29.72
C VAL A 21 2.72 -18.58 30.35
N PHE A 22 1.61 -19.20 30.05
CA PHE A 22 0.36 -19.00 30.81
C PHE A 22 0.22 -20.09 31.86
N THR A 23 0.36 -19.69 33.14
CA THR A 23 -0.08 -20.50 34.27
C THR A 23 -1.58 -20.30 34.48
N GLY A 24 -2.36 -21.37 34.31
CA GLY A 24 -3.77 -21.37 34.54
C GLY A 24 -4.13 -21.35 36.03
N CYS A 25 -5.10 -20.53 36.39
CA CYS A 25 -5.94 -20.74 37.59
C CYS A 25 -7.38 -20.86 37.16
N SER A 26 -7.96 -21.99 37.47
CA SER A 26 -9.38 -22.28 37.30
C SER A 26 -10.22 -21.45 38.29
N ASN A 27 -11.22 -20.72 37.79
CA ASN A 27 -12.42 -20.43 38.55
C ASN A 27 -13.62 -20.31 37.60
N THR A 28 -14.57 -21.18 37.85
CA THR A 28 -15.89 -21.26 37.20
C THR A 28 -16.71 -20.02 37.48
N HIS A 29 -17.02 -19.25 36.43
CA HIS A 29 -18.25 -18.45 36.36
C HIS A 29 -18.68 -18.29 34.91
N ASN A 30 -19.90 -18.72 34.62
CA ASN A 30 -20.58 -18.56 33.33
C ASN A 30 -20.70 -17.07 32.98
N ASN A 31 -20.03 -16.65 31.92
CA ASN A 31 -20.47 -15.51 31.14
C ASN A 31 -20.10 -15.81 29.68
N ASN A 32 -21.11 -15.82 28.81
CA ASN A 32 -20.97 -15.89 27.37
C ASN A 32 -20.14 -14.69 26.87
N THR A 33 -18.86 -14.88 26.75
CA THR A 33 -17.98 -14.01 25.95
C THR A 33 -17.63 -14.80 24.72
N THR A 34 -18.17 -14.38 23.58
CA THR A 34 -17.72 -14.83 22.25
C THR A 34 -16.24 -14.51 22.15
N THR A 35 -15.40 -15.50 22.36
CA THR A 35 -13.97 -15.41 22.06
C THR A 35 -13.84 -15.44 20.55
N GLU A 36 -13.60 -14.29 19.94
CA GLU A 36 -13.13 -14.25 18.54
C GLU A 36 -11.84 -15.08 18.47
N SER A 37 -11.92 -16.23 17.83
CA SER A 37 -10.75 -17.05 17.55
C SER A 37 -9.94 -16.36 16.48
N GLN A 38 -8.86 -15.69 16.88
CA GLN A 38 -7.84 -15.25 15.92
C GLN A 38 -7.19 -16.50 15.35
N SER A 39 -7.43 -16.79 14.09
CA SER A 39 -6.71 -17.83 13.37
C SER A 39 -5.30 -17.31 13.06
N ILE A 40 -4.30 -17.84 13.76
CA ILE A 40 -2.91 -17.61 13.43
C ILE A 40 -2.57 -18.65 12.35
N VAL A 41 -2.49 -18.22 11.09
CA VAL A 41 -1.99 -19.04 9.99
C VAL A 41 -0.46 -18.95 10.00
N SER A 42 0.23 -20.06 10.04
CA SER A 42 1.69 -20.07 9.98
C SER A 42 2.17 -19.75 8.55
N LEU A 43 3.32 -19.07 8.46
CA LEU A 43 3.97 -18.82 7.16
C LEU A 43 4.22 -20.12 6.37
N GLU A 44 4.40 -21.26 7.06
CA GLU A 44 4.58 -22.57 6.43
C GLU A 44 3.29 -23.11 5.80
N GLU A 45 2.13 -22.82 6.38
CA GLU A 45 0.84 -23.17 5.77
C GLU A 45 0.55 -22.29 4.54
N LEU A 46 0.87 -21.01 4.59
CA LEU A 46 0.80 -20.10 3.43
C LEU A 46 1.75 -20.52 2.32
N ALA A 47 3.00 -20.88 2.66
CA ALA A 47 4.00 -21.32 1.68
C ALA A 47 3.65 -22.67 1.02
N SER A 48 2.90 -23.53 1.70
CA SER A 48 2.49 -24.83 1.15
C SER A 48 1.34 -24.75 0.14
N SER A 49 0.64 -23.62 0.10
CA SER A 49 -0.44 -23.35 -0.87
C SER A 49 0.00 -22.45 -2.03
N ALA A 50 1.25 -21.93 -2.00
CA ALA A 50 1.74 -21.04 -3.05
C ALA A 50 2.21 -21.84 -4.28
N ASP A 51 1.84 -21.36 -5.46
CA ASP A 51 2.43 -21.80 -6.72
C ASP A 51 3.88 -21.33 -6.78
N SER A 52 4.83 -22.27 -6.85
CA SER A 52 6.26 -21.96 -6.80
C SER A 52 6.80 -21.26 -8.05
N ASP A 53 5.99 -21.11 -9.08
CA ASP A 53 6.36 -20.50 -10.36
C ASP A 53 5.93 -19.02 -10.43
N LEU A 54 5.15 -18.53 -9.46
CA LEU A 54 4.76 -17.12 -9.38
C LEU A 54 5.87 -16.27 -8.73
N SER A 55 6.17 -15.13 -9.34
CA SER A 55 7.12 -14.14 -8.83
C SER A 55 6.62 -12.74 -9.12
N ILE A 56 7.03 -11.77 -8.30
CA ILE A 56 6.75 -10.36 -8.54
C ILE A 56 7.74 -9.83 -9.58
N GLU A 57 7.23 -9.41 -10.73
CA GLU A 57 8.04 -8.79 -11.77
C GLU A 57 8.19 -7.29 -11.48
N LEU A 58 9.43 -6.84 -11.35
CA LEU A 58 9.78 -5.45 -11.07
C LEU A 58 10.72 -4.90 -12.14
N ASP A 59 10.40 -3.74 -12.66
CA ASP A 59 11.33 -2.94 -13.44
C ASP A 59 12.49 -2.42 -12.55
N ASP A 60 13.61 -2.03 -13.15
CA ASP A 60 14.72 -1.47 -12.39
C ASP A 60 14.33 -0.17 -11.67
N GLU A 61 13.46 0.63 -12.27
CA GLU A 61 12.95 1.87 -11.67
C GLU A 61 12.11 1.65 -10.41
N ASP A 62 11.45 0.50 -10.25
CA ASP A 62 10.61 0.18 -9.09
C ASP A 62 11.44 -0.04 -7.82
N LYS A 63 12.70 -0.43 -8.00
CA LYS A 63 13.66 -0.71 -6.92
C LYS A 63 14.43 0.54 -6.46
N VAL A 64 14.38 1.62 -7.26
CA VAL A 64 15.12 2.86 -6.97
C VAL A 64 14.27 3.79 -6.12
N SER A 65 14.74 4.12 -4.92
CA SER A 65 14.11 5.09 -4.00
C SER A 65 14.83 6.43 -3.92
N SER A 66 16.02 6.54 -4.54
CA SER A 66 16.73 7.81 -4.68
C SER A 66 16.21 8.62 -5.86
N TRP A 67 16.38 9.91 -5.81
CA TRP A 67 16.04 10.83 -6.90
C TRP A 67 17.09 11.95 -7.01
N ASP A 68 17.13 12.59 -8.16
CA ASP A 68 17.89 13.83 -8.34
C ASP A 68 16.97 15.01 -8.05
N ASP A 69 17.20 15.66 -6.91
CA ASP A 69 16.38 16.77 -6.45
C ASP A 69 16.47 18.00 -7.37
N SER A 70 17.57 18.17 -8.08
CA SER A 70 17.75 19.27 -9.03
C SER A 70 16.88 19.16 -10.29
N SER A 71 16.43 17.97 -10.62
CA SER A 71 15.55 17.69 -11.77
C SER A 71 14.11 17.39 -11.36
N ALA A 72 13.85 17.25 -10.06
CA ALA A 72 12.52 17.00 -9.52
C ALA A 72 11.69 18.28 -9.49
N SER A 73 10.39 18.14 -9.63
CA SER A 73 9.41 19.20 -9.36
C SER A 73 9.02 19.18 -7.89
N HIS A 74 8.83 20.34 -7.27
CA HIS A 74 8.45 20.41 -5.87
C HIS A 74 7.00 20.89 -5.71
N ILE A 75 6.29 20.25 -4.79
CA ILE A 75 4.93 20.60 -4.39
C ILE A 75 4.96 20.82 -2.88
N THR A 76 4.73 22.07 -2.46
CA THR A 76 4.66 22.44 -1.05
C THR A 76 3.20 22.55 -0.63
N LEU A 77 2.78 21.67 0.25
CA LEU A 77 1.45 21.67 0.85
C LEU A 77 1.37 22.67 2.00
N GLY A 78 0.24 23.33 2.16
CA GLY A 78 0.01 24.31 3.21
C GLY A 78 -1.36 24.96 3.09
N SER A 79 -1.58 26.07 3.80
CA SER A 79 -2.78 26.91 3.61
C SER A 79 -2.90 27.47 2.19
N GLN A 80 -1.77 27.64 1.53
CA GLN A 80 -1.63 27.84 0.09
C GLN A 80 -0.68 26.77 -0.43
N ILE A 81 -1.11 26.02 -1.42
CA ILE A 81 -0.28 25.05 -2.10
C ILE A 81 0.49 25.74 -3.20
N SER A 82 1.76 25.40 -3.37
CA SER A 82 2.62 25.93 -4.43
C SER A 82 3.40 24.82 -5.12
N SER A 83 3.78 25.05 -6.37
CA SER A 83 4.70 24.21 -7.13
C SER A 83 5.61 25.05 -8.01
N ASP A 84 6.80 24.55 -8.25
CA ASP A 84 7.78 25.12 -9.20
C ASP A 84 7.62 24.57 -10.64
N SER A 85 6.64 23.71 -10.86
CA SER A 85 6.45 22.99 -12.12
C SER A 85 5.21 23.42 -12.88
N SER A 86 5.36 23.66 -14.19
CA SER A 86 4.23 23.86 -15.12
C SER A 86 3.44 22.59 -15.42
N SER A 87 3.91 21.43 -14.98
CA SER A 87 3.20 20.14 -15.10
C SER A 87 2.30 19.87 -13.91
N VAL A 88 2.18 20.83 -12.98
CA VAL A 88 1.34 20.79 -11.80
C VAL A 88 0.30 21.88 -11.87
N GLU A 89 -0.96 21.49 -11.92
CA GLU A 89 -2.09 22.41 -11.85
C GLU A 89 -2.64 22.44 -10.43
N ILE A 90 -2.87 23.64 -9.89
CA ILE A 90 -3.37 23.84 -8.53
C ILE A 90 -4.70 24.59 -8.60
N SER A 91 -5.74 24.01 -8.02
CA SER A 91 -7.05 24.63 -7.88
C SER A 91 -7.55 24.48 -6.43
N GLY A 92 -7.46 25.55 -5.65
CA GLY A 92 -7.73 25.48 -4.21
C GLY A 92 -6.76 24.55 -3.52
N SER A 93 -7.26 23.48 -2.88
CA SER A 93 -6.47 22.43 -2.24
C SER A 93 -6.29 21.17 -3.11
N THR A 94 -6.71 21.22 -4.36
CA THR A 94 -6.51 20.15 -5.34
C THR A 94 -5.25 20.39 -6.16
N VAL A 95 -4.39 19.39 -6.22
CA VAL A 95 -3.17 19.35 -7.03
C VAL A 95 -3.36 18.30 -8.12
N THR A 96 -3.20 18.67 -9.39
CA THR A 96 -3.25 17.73 -10.52
C THR A 96 -1.90 17.69 -11.22
N ILE A 97 -1.30 16.52 -11.27
CA ILE A 97 -0.06 16.23 -11.99
C ILE A 97 -0.44 15.74 -13.38
N THR A 98 0.04 16.46 -14.41
CA THR A 98 -0.40 16.27 -15.80
C THR A 98 0.68 15.69 -16.71
N LYS A 99 1.87 15.43 -16.19
CA LYS A 99 2.98 14.81 -16.96
C LYS A 99 3.73 13.79 -16.13
N ALA A 100 4.38 12.84 -16.82
CA ALA A 100 5.36 11.96 -16.21
C ALA A 100 6.55 12.75 -15.65
N GLY A 101 7.18 12.26 -14.60
CA GLY A 101 8.30 12.90 -13.92
C GLY A 101 8.34 12.60 -12.44
N THR A 102 9.27 13.26 -11.74
CA THR A 102 9.47 13.13 -10.30
C THR A 102 8.97 14.37 -9.58
N TYR A 103 8.12 14.16 -8.58
CA TYR A 103 7.45 15.21 -7.81
C TYR A 103 7.68 15.01 -6.32
N VAL A 104 8.41 15.92 -5.70
CA VAL A 104 8.67 15.91 -4.25
C VAL A 104 7.56 16.67 -3.54
N ILE A 105 6.81 15.98 -2.70
CA ILE A 105 5.64 16.50 -1.99
C ILE A 105 5.97 16.63 -0.52
N SER A 106 5.85 17.83 0.03
CA SER A 106 6.13 18.12 1.44
C SER A 106 5.09 19.05 2.06
N GLY A 107 5.01 19.06 3.39
CA GLY A 107 4.10 19.92 4.14
C GLY A 107 2.74 19.28 4.41
N ASN A 108 1.79 20.07 4.88
CA ASN A 108 0.51 19.57 5.38
C ASN A 108 -0.66 20.30 4.74
N VAL A 109 -1.68 19.58 4.33
CA VAL A 109 -2.93 20.15 3.82
C VAL A 109 -4.13 19.39 4.37
N THR A 110 -5.15 20.13 4.80
CA THR A 110 -6.49 19.62 5.12
C THR A 110 -7.44 19.88 3.97
N GLU A 111 -8.38 18.98 3.71
CA GLU A 111 -9.29 18.99 2.56
C GLU A 111 -8.54 19.07 1.22
N GLY A 112 -7.32 18.53 1.18
CA GLY A 112 -6.47 18.48 0.00
C GLY A 112 -6.55 17.14 -0.71
N ASN A 113 -6.21 17.13 -1.99
CA ASN A 113 -5.97 15.91 -2.72
C ASN A 113 -4.93 16.08 -3.83
N ILE A 114 -4.18 15.01 -4.06
CA ILE A 114 -3.23 14.89 -5.16
C ILE A 114 -3.85 13.97 -6.21
N ILE A 115 -3.95 14.46 -7.42
CA ILE A 115 -4.46 13.72 -8.59
C ILE A 115 -3.31 13.54 -9.57
N VAL A 116 -3.07 12.31 -10.00
CA VAL A 116 -2.24 11.99 -11.17
C VAL A 116 -3.18 11.72 -12.34
N ASN A 117 -3.06 12.50 -13.40
CA ASN A 117 -3.90 12.36 -14.60
C ASN A 117 -3.07 12.76 -15.82
N THR A 118 -2.40 11.80 -16.43
CA THR A 118 -1.50 12.02 -17.55
C THR A 118 -1.57 10.88 -18.56
N THR A 119 -1.57 11.25 -19.84
CA THR A 119 -1.46 10.29 -20.96
C THR A 119 -0.01 10.03 -21.38
N ASP A 120 0.96 10.59 -20.66
CA ASP A 120 2.38 10.37 -20.93
C ASP A 120 2.75 8.88 -20.76
N LYS A 121 3.69 8.42 -21.55
CA LYS A 121 4.16 7.02 -21.51
C LYS A 121 5.29 6.77 -20.51
N GLY A 122 5.64 7.78 -19.70
CA GLY A 122 6.63 7.69 -18.62
C GLY A 122 5.98 7.41 -17.27
N THR A 123 6.82 7.08 -16.31
CA THR A 123 6.43 6.87 -14.92
C THR A 123 6.23 8.18 -14.19
N VAL A 124 5.21 8.27 -13.34
CA VAL A 124 5.06 9.36 -12.37
C VAL A 124 5.59 8.86 -11.03
N ARG A 125 6.60 9.54 -10.50
CA ARG A 125 7.15 9.26 -9.17
C ARG A 125 6.72 10.35 -8.20
N LEU A 126 5.98 9.95 -7.17
CA LEU A 126 5.57 10.81 -6.05
C LEU A 126 6.49 10.54 -4.87
N ILE A 127 7.33 11.50 -4.52
CA ILE A 127 8.21 11.41 -3.34
C ILE A 127 7.48 12.05 -2.16
N LEU A 128 7.05 11.27 -1.18
CA LEU A 128 6.49 11.79 0.06
C LEU A 128 7.64 12.14 1.01
N ASN A 129 7.79 13.43 1.29
CA ASN A 129 8.86 13.98 2.12
C ASN A 129 8.28 14.79 3.28
N ASN A 130 7.87 14.11 4.35
CA ASN A 130 7.11 14.68 5.46
C ASN A 130 5.80 15.34 4.98
N ALA A 131 5.05 14.61 4.16
CA ALA A 131 3.76 15.04 3.63
C ALA A 131 2.60 14.53 4.49
N SER A 132 1.65 15.41 4.81
CA SER A 132 0.39 15.03 5.46
C SER A 132 -0.78 15.58 4.67
N ILE A 133 -1.66 14.68 4.22
CA ILE A 133 -2.82 15.03 3.41
C ILE A 133 -4.05 14.41 4.04
N SER A 134 -5.06 15.22 4.33
CA SER A 134 -6.35 14.74 4.79
C SER A 134 -7.48 15.25 3.91
N ASN A 135 -8.53 14.44 3.76
CA ASN A 135 -9.72 14.82 3.01
C ASN A 135 -10.96 14.12 3.59
N THR A 136 -12.08 14.84 3.64
CA THR A 136 -13.37 14.32 4.15
C THR A 136 -14.39 14.07 3.05
N THR A 137 -14.06 14.36 1.79
CA THR A 137 -14.99 14.28 0.65
C THR A 137 -14.56 13.33 -0.44
N THR A 138 -13.25 13.10 -0.60
CA THR A 138 -12.69 12.25 -1.66
C THR A 138 -11.37 11.60 -1.23
N ALA A 139 -10.83 10.70 -2.03
CA ALA A 139 -9.52 10.11 -1.77
C ALA A 139 -8.40 11.16 -1.74
N PRO A 140 -7.58 11.23 -0.68
CA PRO A 140 -6.45 12.15 -0.61
C PRO A 140 -5.44 11.99 -1.75
N ILE A 141 -5.21 10.78 -2.23
CA ILE A 141 -4.35 10.51 -3.40
C ILE A 141 -5.15 9.68 -4.40
N LYS A 142 -5.22 10.17 -5.66
CA LYS A 142 -5.90 9.52 -6.78
C LYS A 142 -5.00 9.43 -8.00
N VAL A 143 -4.83 8.25 -8.53
CA VAL A 143 -4.25 8.03 -9.86
C VAL A 143 -5.39 7.68 -10.81
N LEU A 144 -5.67 8.58 -11.76
CA LEU A 144 -6.76 8.43 -12.71
C LEU A 144 -6.29 7.91 -14.07
N ASP A 145 -5.10 8.35 -14.49
CA ASP A 145 -4.44 7.94 -15.73
C ASP A 145 -2.93 8.17 -15.59
N ALA A 146 -2.14 7.16 -15.87
CA ALA A 146 -0.68 7.17 -15.96
C ALA A 146 -0.20 5.86 -16.62
N LYS A 147 1.07 5.78 -17.01
CA LYS A 147 1.65 4.48 -17.35
C LYS A 147 1.80 3.62 -16.08
N LYS A 148 2.33 4.22 -15.02
CA LYS A 148 2.61 3.64 -13.70
C LYS A 148 2.89 4.75 -12.70
N VAL A 149 2.55 4.55 -11.44
CA VAL A 149 2.93 5.46 -10.35
C VAL A 149 3.82 4.74 -9.34
N ILE A 150 4.94 5.36 -9.00
CA ILE A 150 5.82 4.95 -7.91
C ILE A 150 5.67 5.97 -6.77
N LEU A 151 5.16 5.53 -5.64
CA LEU A 151 5.07 6.30 -4.39
C LEU A 151 6.30 5.99 -3.55
N THR A 152 7.24 6.93 -3.50
CA THR A 152 8.50 6.78 -2.76
C THR A 152 8.40 7.46 -1.40
N LEU A 153 8.71 6.73 -0.34
CA LEU A 153 8.78 7.24 1.02
C LEU A 153 10.21 7.71 1.29
N ALA A 154 10.43 9.02 1.34
CA ALA A 154 11.76 9.58 1.56
C ALA A 154 12.35 9.12 2.90
N ASP A 155 13.65 8.93 2.93
CA ASP A 155 14.35 8.41 4.12
C ASP A 155 14.16 9.34 5.33
N ASN A 156 13.98 8.73 6.50
CA ASN A 156 13.80 9.42 7.78
C ASN A 156 12.58 10.36 7.82
N THR A 157 11.56 10.10 7.01
CA THR A 157 10.32 10.88 6.99
C THR A 157 9.14 10.07 7.53
N THR A 158 8.15 10.80 8.03
CA THR A 158 6.84 10.25 8.39
C THR A 158 5.78 10.97 7.57
N ASN A 159 5.05 10.21 6.78
CA ASN A 159 4.01 10.69 5.89
C ASN A 159 2.66 10.17 6.36
N THR A 160 1.62 10.99 6.25
CA THR A 160 0.29 10.62 6.74
C THR A 160 -0.77 10.94 5.69
N ILE A 161 -1.55 9.94 5.34
CA ILE A 161 -2.70 10.08 4.44
C ILE A 161 -3.94 9.69 5.22
N THR A 162 -4.87 10.65 5.36
CA THR A 162 -6.09 10.46 6.14
C THR A 162 -7.31 10.69 5.28
N ASP A 163 -8.13 9.66 5.17
CA ASP A 163 -9.42 9.69 4.54
C ASP A 163 -10.48 9.47 5.63
N SER A 164 -11.23 10.51 5.93
CA SER A 164 -12.31 10.41 6.92
C SER A 164 -13.57 9.78 6.30
N SER A 165 -14.54 9.44 7.14
CA SER A 165 -15.85 9.01 6.65
C SER A 165 -16.42 10.06 5.70
N ARG A 166 -16.53 9.73 4.41
CA ARG A 166 -16.97 10.67 3.39
C ARG A 166 -18.46 10.93 3.48
N LEU A 167 -18.85 12.17 3.31
CA LEU A 167 -20.25 12.57 3.28
C LEU A 167 -20.91 12.29 1.91
N SER A 168 -20.12 12.11 0.86
CA SER A 168 -20.60 11.73 -0.48
C SER A 168 -20.13 10.32 -0.81
N THR A 169 -21.00 9.54 -1.45
CA THR A 169 -20.72 8.19 -1.94
C THR A 169 -20.06 8.24 -3.31
N GLU A 170 -18.90 8.87 -3.44
CA GLU A 170 -18.06 8.66 -4.62
C GLU A 170 -17.51 7.23 -4.56
N GLU A 171 -18.33 6.25 -4.97
CA GLU A 171 -17.98 4.83 -4.94
C GLU A 171 -16.75 4.51 -5.80
N ASP A 172 -16.43 5.36 -6.78
CA ASP A 172 -15.34 5.15 -7.73
C ASP A 172 -13.94 5.22 -7.09
N TYR A 173 -13.78 5.93 -5.95
CA TYR A 173 -12.48 6.11 -5.30
C TYR A 173 -12.49 5.55 -3.88
N SER A 174 -12.60 4.25 -3.78
CA SER A 174 -12.89 3.52 -2.54
C SER A 174 -11.69 3.26 -1.64
N ALA A 175 -10.67 4.12 -1.65
CA ALA A 175 -9.50 4.00 -0.78
C ALA A 175 -8.89 5.37 -0.46
N ALA A 176 -8.10 5.47 0.62
CA ALA A 176 -7.36 6.69 0.94
C ALA A 176 -6.26 6.97 -0.09
N ILE A 177 -5.61 5.93 -0.60
CA ILE A 177 -4.74 5.97 -1.77
C ILE A 177 -5.36 5.07 -2.83
N TYR A 178 -5.86 5.67 -3.89
CA TYR A 178 -6.57 4.97 -4.96
C TYR A 178 -5.85 5.12 -6.29
N SER A 179 -5.61 4.01 -6.98
CA SER A 179 -5.01 3.99 -8.31
C SER A 179 -5.85 3.19 -9.30
N LYS A 180 -5.97 3.69 -10.52
CA LYS A 180 -6.49 2.93 -11.68
C LYS A 180 -5.39 2.17 -12.41
N GLU A 181 -4.15 2.50 -12.14
CA GLU A 181 -2.95 2.01 -12.81
C GLU A 181 -2.04 1.31 -11.79
N ASP A 182 -0.96 0.70 -12.26
CA ASP A 182 0.05 0.12 -11.40
C ASP A 182 0.53 1.10 -10.34
N LEU A 183 0.49 0.66 -9.09
CA LEU A 183 0.95 1.40 -7.93
C LEU A 183 2.08 0.65 -7.23
N ILE A 184 3.28 1.20 -7.30
CA ILE A 184 4.45 0.68 -6.61
C ILE A 184 4.74 1.57 -5.40
N ILE A 185 5.01 0.99 -4.24
CA ILE A 185 5.43 1.74 -3.04
C ILE A 185 6.83 1.28 -2.65
N ASN A 186 7.77 2.24 -2.55
CA ASN A 186 9.15 1.98 -2.16
C ASN A 186 9.72 3.07 -1.23
N GLY A 187 11.00 2.97 -0.90
CA GLY A 187 11.70 3.88 0.01
C GLY A 187 11.79 3.34 1.43
N ASN A 188 12.45 4.09 2.33
CA ASN A 188 12.70 3.65 3.71
C ASN A 188 11.95 4.51 4.76
N GLY A 189 11.15 5.47 4.32
CA GLY A 189 10.32 6.28 5.21
C GLY A 189 9.12 5.53 5.76
N THR A 190 8.31 6.24 6.53
CA THR A 190 7.07 5.73 7.12
C THR A 190 5.86 6.34 6.41
N LEU A 191 4.87 5.49 6.13
CA LEU A 191 3.55 5.87 5.62
C LEU A 191 2.48 5.41 6.60
N ASN A 192 1.76 6.37 7.18
CA ASN A 192 0.56 6.11 7.96
C ASN A 192 -0.67 6.37 7.09
N VAL A 193 -1.52 5.37 6.93
CA VAL A 193 -2.78 5.47 6.19
C VAL A 193 -3.94 5.27 7.16
N ASN A 194 -4.77 6.30 7.30
CA ASN A 194 -5.98 6.27 8.13
C ASN A 194 -7.19 6.37 7.21
N ALA A 195 -7.72 5.24 6.79
CA ALA A 195 -8.86 5.17 5.88
C ALA A 195 -10.17 5.04 6.66
N GLY A 196 -10.79 6.16 6.96
CA GLY A 196 -12.12 6.21 7.56
C GLY A 196 -13.25 5.92 6.56
N TYR A 197 -12.95 5.79 5.28
CA TYR A 197 -13.86 5.39 4.23
C TYR A 197 -13.29 4.22 3.41
N ARG A 198 -13.87 3.01 3.59
CA ARG A 198 -13.53 1.78 2.89
C ARG A 198 -12.06 1.36 3.04
N ASN A 199 -11.29 1.33 1.96
CA ASN A 199 -10.00 0.67 1.91
C ASN A 199 -8.83 1.61 2.21
N GLY A 200 -7.72 1.05 2.68
CA GLY A 200 -6.49 1.80 2.90
C GLY A 200 -5.82 2.20 1.59
N ILE A 201 -5.28 1.23 0.88
CA ILE A 201 -4.59 1.39 -0.41
C ILE A 201 -5.24 0.46 -1.42
N LYS A 202 -5.57 0.98 -2.59
CA LYS A 202 -6.17 0.16 -3.66
C LYS A 202 -5.63 0.56 -5.03
N SER A 203 -5.16 -0.43 -5.77
CA SER A 203 -5.03 -0.35 -7.23
C SER A 203 -6.08 -1.23 -7.91
N THR A 204 -6.63 -0.76 -9.04
CA THR A 204 -7.46 -1.59 -9.93
C THR A 204 -6.63 -2.33 -10.97
N ASP A 205 -5.31 -2.26 -10.85
CA ASP A 205 -4.29 -3.03 -11.55
C ASP A 205 -3.36 -3.65 -10.51
N ASP A 206 -2.04 -3.60 -10.65
CA ASP A 206 -1.10 -4.12 -9.66
C ASP A 206 -0.88 -3.14 -8.50
N CYS A 207 -0.79 -3.67 -7.27
CA CYS A 207 -0.33 -2.94 -6.09
C CYS A 207 0.84 -3.69 -5.46
N ILE A 208 2.05 -3.11 -5.55
CA ILE A 208 3.28 -3.77 -5.10
C ILE A 208 3.99 -2.93 -4.06
N ILE A 209 4.23 -3.52 -2.89
CA ILE A 209 5.06 -2.92 -1.83
C ILE A 209 6.47 -3.48 -1.94
N VAL A 210 7.41 -2.65 -2.35
CA VAL A 210 8.82 -3.02 -2.51
C VAL A 210 9.59 -2.86 -1.20
N SER A 211 9.30 -1.80 -0.44
CA SER A 211 9.95 -1.49 0.83
C SER A 211 9.18 -0.41 1.60
N GLY A 212 9.65 -0.08 2.79
CA GLY A 212 9.11 1.00 3.64
C GLY A 212 8.44 0.49 4.91
N THR A 213 8.05 1.42 5.76
CA THR A 213 7.22 1.13 6.94
C THR A 213 5.81 1.64 6.69
N LEU A 214 4.85 0.73 6.60
CA LEU A 214 3.45 1.05 6.35
C LEU A 214 2.61 0.70 7.57
N ASN A 215 1.88 1.69 8.10
CA ASN A 215 0.89 1.50 9.16
C ASN A 215 -0.48 1.87 8.60
N ILE A 216 -1.34 0.88 8.42
CA ILE A 216 -2.62 1.05 7.73
C ILE A 216 -3.76 0.71 8.67
N THR A 217 -4.69 1.64 8.82
CA THR A 217 -5.98 1.40 9.48
C THR A 217 -7.09 1.70 8.47
N SER A 218 -7.99 0.76 8.27
CA SER A 218 -9.08 0.87 7.29
C SER A 218 -10.40 0.39 7.86
N THR A 219 -11.50 0.92 7.35
CA THR A 219 -12.87 0.47 7.69
C THR A 219 -13.28 -0.78 6.91
N GLU A 220 -12.67 -1.01 5.76
CA GLU A 220 -12.78 -2.24 4.98
C GLU A 220 -11.39 -2.87 4.80
N ASP A 221 -10.94 -3.13 3.59
CA ASP A 221 -9.70 -3.83 3.33
C ASP A 221 -8.46 -2.95 3.52
N GLY A 222 -7.34 -3.54 3.90
CA GLY A 222 -6.09 -2.82 4.12
C GLY A 222 -5.40 -2.44 2.82
N ILE A 223 -4.94 -3.44 2.05
CA ILE A 223 -4.26 -3.26 0.76
C ILE A 223 -4.94 -4.14 -0.28
N ILE A 224 -5.28 -3.55 -1.42
CA ILE A 224 -5.86 -4.24 -2.57
C ILE A 224 -5.02 -3.98 -3.82
N GLY A 225 -4.61 -5.04 -4.49
CA GLY A 225 -4.19 -5.02 -5.89
C GLY A 225 -5.12 -5.93 -6.68
N LYS A 226 -5.85 -5.38 -7.65
CA LYS A 226 -6.87 -6.18 -8.34
C LYS A 226 -6.24 -7.33 -9.11
N ASP A 227 -5.24 -7.02 -9.94
CA ASP A 227 -4.56 -8.02 -10.76
C ASP A 227 -3.51 -8.77 -9.96
N LEU A 228 -2.68 -8.04 -9.21
CA LEU A 228 -1.67 -8.55 -8.30
C LEU A 228 -1.59 -7.67 -7.04
N CYS A 229 -1.61 -8.28 -5.87
CA CYS A 229 -1.16 -7.64 -4.64
C CYS A 229 0.16 -8.26 -4.21
N GLY A 230 1.27 -7.52 -4.39
CA GLY A 230 2.64 -8.00 -4.18
C GLY A 230 3.32 -7.37 -2.98
N ILE A 231 4.03 -8.16 -2.19
CA ILE A 231 4.89 -7.68 -1.10
C ILE A 231 6.29 -8.26 -1.29
N VAL A 232 7.24 -7.40 -1.61
CA VAL A 232 8.66 -7.80 -1.77
C VAL A 232 9.39 -7.74 -0.44
N ALA A 233 9.21 -6.63 0.29
CA ALA A 233 9.81 -6.39 1.60
C ALA A 233 9.06 -5.26 2.34
N GLY A 234 9.54 -4.89 3.53
CA GLY A 234 9.03 -3.79 4.35
C GLY A 234 8.50 -4.23 5.70
N ASP A 235 8.19 -3.25 6.55
CA ASP A 235 7.50 -3.44 7.83
C ASP A 235 6.05 -2.99 7.68
N ILE A 236 5.12 -3.93 7.61
CA ILE A 236 3.73 -3.65 7.26
C ILE A 236 2.83 -4.04 8.42
N ASN A 237 2.12 -3.04 8.96
CA ASN A 237 1.16 -3.21 10.05
C ASN A 237 -0.23 -2.81 9.54
N ILE A 238 -1.18 -3.73 9.55
CA ILE A 238 -2.54 -3.53 9.07
C ILE A 238 -3.55 -3.80 10.17
N ASN A 239 -4.48 -2.85 10.35
CA ASN A 239 -5.69 -3.03 11.16
C ASN A 239 -6.89 -2.77 10.24
N ALA A 240 -7.48 -3.82 9.70
CA ALA A 240 -8.54 -3.76 8.70
C ALA A 240 -9.89 -4.17 9.28
N GLY A 241 -10.94 -3.46 8.87
CA GLY A 241 -12.32 -3.80 9.21
C GLY A 241 -12.89 -4.96 8.39
N SER A 242 -12.21 -5.38 7.32
CA SER A 242 -12.52 -6.55 6.51
C SER A 242 -11.24 -7.37 6.29
N ASP A 243 -10.70 -7.44 5.07
CA ASP A 243 -9.51 -8.21 4.74
C ASP A 243 -8.22 -7.38 4.90
N GLY A 244 -7.13 -8.03 5.27
CA GLY A 244 -5.86 -7.34 5.43
C GLY A 244 -5.19 -7.02 4.09
N ILE A 245 -4.84 -8.05 3.33
CA ILE A 245 -4.23 -7.97 2.00
C ILE A 245 -5.10 -8.77 1.04
N LYS A 246 -5.42 -8.17 -0.12
CA LYS A 246 -6.41 -8.76 -1.02
C LYS A 246 -6.07 -8.58 -2.49
N SER A 247 -6.39 -9.61 -3.30
CA SER A 247 -6.48 -9.51 -4.75
C SER A 247 -7.87 -9.95 -5.21
N THR A 248 -8.40 -9.33 -6.28
CA THR A 248 -9.84 -9.41 -6.59
C THR A 248 -10.15 -9.74 -8.06
N TYR A 249 -9.18 -10.14 -8.87
CA TYR A 249 -9.43 -10.50 -10.25
C TYR A 249 -9.92 -11.94 -10.36
N ASP A 250 -11.15 -12.15 -10.79
CA ASP A 250 -11.86 -13.44 -10.75
C ASP A 250 -12.08 -14.11 -12.11
N THR A 251 -11.73 -13.43 -13.22
CA THR A 251 -12.05 -13.92 -14.58
C THR A 251 -10.83 -14.41 -15.37
N ASP A 252 -9.62 -14.13 -14.90
CA ASP A 252 -8.36 -14.56 -15.51
C ASP A 252 -7.49 -15.23 -14.45
N THR A 253 -7.24 -16.52 -14.57
CA THR A 253 -6.48 -17.32 -13.60
C THR A 253 -4.99 -16.98 -13.54
N THR A 254 -4.48 -16.15 -14.45
CA THR A 254 -3.12 -15.59 -14.37
C THR A 254 -3.03 -14.33 -13.51
N LYS A 255 -4.17 -13.78 -13.10
CA LYS A 255 -4.34 -12.59 -12.28
C LYS A 255 -5.08 -12.95 -10.98
N GLY A 256 -5.28 -11.97 -10.11
CA GLY A 256 -5.98 -12.20 -8.85
C GLY A 256 -5.11 -12.84 -7.77
N ASN A 257 -3.79 -12.69 -7.89
CA ASN A 257 -2.82 -13.31 -7.00
C ASN A 257 -2.39 -12.37 -5.86
N VAL A 258 -2.09 -12.96 -4.71
CA VAL A 258 -1.32 -12.32 -3.64
C VAL A 258 0.03 -13.03 -3.57
N ILE A 259 1.13 -12.28 -3.78
CA ILE A 259 2.48 -12.82 -3.76
C ILE A 259 3.29 -12.10 -2.68
N ILE A 260 3.85 -12.85 -1.74
CA ILE A 260 4.67 -12.33 -0.65
C ILE A 260 6.05 -12.98 -0.73
N GLU A 261 7.05 -12.20 -1.13
CA GLU A 261 8.45 -12.65 -1.23
C GLU A 261 9.23 -12.40 0.05
N GLY A 262 8.77 -11.47 0.89
CA GLY A 262 9.44 -11.11 2.13
C GLY A 262 8.71 -10.04 2.94
N GLY A 263 9.42 -9.45 3.89
CA GLY A 263 8.88 -8.40 4.76
C GLY A 263 8.50 -8.92 6.15
N ASN A 264 8.19 -7.97 7.02
CA ASN A 264 7.66 -8.22 8.36
C ASN A 264 6.21 -7.72 8.37
N ILE A 265 5.26 -8.64 8.36
CA ILE A 265 3.85 -8.31 8.13
C ILE A 265 3.04 -8.70 9.36
N THR A 266 2.35 -7.73 9.94
CA THR A 266 1.41 -7.92 11.03
C THR A 266 0.03 -7.47 10.59
N ILE A 267 -0.94 -8.38 10.63
CA ILE A 267 -2.32 -8.10 10.21
C ILE A 267 -3.26 -8.40 11.35
N LYS A 268 -4.13 -7.43 11.64
CA LYS A 268 -5.36 -7.63 12.38
C LYS A 268 -6.51 -7.30 11.43
N ALA A 269 -7.29 -8.30 11.07
CA ALA A 269 -8.41 -8.19 10.15
C ALA A 269 -9.68 -8.77 10.80
N SER A 270 -10.85 -8.23 10.43
CA SER A 270 -12.13 -8.75 10.93
C SER A 270 -12.66 -9.92 10.09
N ASN A 271 -12.14 -10.09 8.88
CA ASN A 271 -12.44 -11.21 7.99
C ASN A 271 -11.13 -11.96 7.71
N ASP A 272 -10.56 -11.92 6.51
CA ASP A 272 -9.36 -12.65 6.17
C ASP A 272 -8.10 -11.82 6.36
N GLY A 273 -7.04 -12.42 6.92
CA GLY A 273 -5.73 -11.76 6.95
C GLY A 273 -5.19 -11.53 5.54
N ILE A 274 -5.30 -12.55 4.68
CA ILE A 274 -4.89 -12.50 3.28
C ILE A 274 -5.94 -13.25 2.46
N GLN A 275 -6.41 -12.63 1.37
CA GLN A 275 -7.36 -13.22 0.43
C GLN A 275 -6.86 -13.05 -1.01
N ALA A 276 -6.83 -14.12 -1.78
CA ALA A 276 -6.60 -14.12 -3.22
C ALA A 276 -7.78 -14.78 -3.93
N GLU A 277 -8.08 -14.36 -5.16
CA GLU A 277 -9.10 -15.03 -5.99
C GLU A 277 -8.51 -16.24 -6.74
N ASN A 278 -7.21 -16.23 -7.02
CA ASN A 278 -6.48 -17.31 -7.69
C ASN A 278 -5.18 -17.67 -6.95
#